data_b5dd6ee54e447fac1afe4dadc1680404
#
_entry.id   b5dd6ee54e447fac1afe4dadc1680404
#
_cell.length_a   1.000
_cell.length_b   1.000
_cell.length_c   1.000
_cell.angle_alpha   90.00
_cell.angle_beta   90.00
_cell.angle_gamma   90.00
#
_symmetry.space_group_name_H-M   'P 1'
#
loop_
_entity.id
_entity.type
_entity.pdbx_description
1 polymer ?
#
loop_
_entity_poly.entity_id
_entity_poly.type
_entity_poly.pdbx_seq_one_letter_code
_entity_poly.pdbx_strand_id
1 'polypeptide(L)'
;VELNKYTVTYMVDGQVYLTVQAEYGSLIAEPVSPAKEGETFKGWSDGTRIRNFAEDKVISDITLIPVWESGILSVTLPEGGDEYTIESGGSTAVNYGGDYTFKITVAEHYNADNMKVYANGILLTGTKVEGTYVYSVKNITADQVITVSGVTADIYAVKYTVDGELYYSERVM
;
A
#
# COMPACT_ATOMS: atom_id res chain seq x y z
N VAL A 1 -32.77 47.44 -2.38
CA VAL A 1 -33.03 46.32 -1.48
C VAL A 1 -31.67 45.70 -1.21
N GLU A 2 -31.24 45.70 0.07
CA GLU A 2 -30.00 45.03 0.48
C GLU A 2 -30.29 43.54 0.58
N LEU A 3 -29.53 42.70 -0.09
CA LEU A 3 -29.68 41.25 -0.06
C LEU A 3 -29.01 40.68 1.21
N ASN A 4 -29.63 39.68 1.82
CA ASN A 4 -29.02 38.97 2.93
C ASN A 4 -27.70 38.33 2.48
N LYS A 5 -26.64 38.47 3.29
CA LYS A 5 -25.36 37.82 3.08
C LYS A 5 -25.23 36.58 3.99
N TYR A 6 -24.64 35.55 3.45
CA TYR A 6 -24.37 34.29 4.11
C TYR A 6 -22.89 33.95 4.07
N THR A 7 -22.46 33.24 5.08
CA THR A 7 -21.06 32.83 5.23
C THR A 7 -20.87 31.46 4.65
N VAL A 8 -19.93 31.32 3.72
CA VAL A 8 -19.45 30.03 3.24
C VAL A 8 -18.09 29.78 3.85
N THR A 9 -17.97 28.76 4.67
CA THR A 9 -16.74 28.38 5.35
C THR A 9 -16.19 27.09 4.75
N TYR A 10 -14.96 27.13 4.25
CA TYR A 10 -14.23 25.97 3.79
C TYR A 10 -13.33 25.47 4.92
N MET A 11 -13.41 24.18 5.23
CA MET A 11 -12.62 23.56 6.30
C MET A 11 -11.74 22.47 5.71
N VAL A 12 -10.48 22.42 6.12
CA VAL A 12 -9.55 21.31 5.79
C VAL A 12 -8.94 20.82 7.10
N ASP A 13 -9.00 19.55 7.36
CA ASP A 13 -8.48 18.88 8.58
C ASP A 13 -8.93 19.58 9.88
N GLY A 14 -10.20 20.02 9.91
CA GLY A 14 -10.79 20.70 11.07
C GLY A 14 -10.38 22.17 11.25
N GLN A 15 -9.60 22.74 10.33
CA GLN A 15 -9.19 24.15 10.34
C GLN A 15 -9.90 24.94 9.24
N VAL A 16 -10.16 26.22 9.49
CA VAL A 16 -10.72 27.12 8.47
C VAL A 16 -9.66 27.34 7.37
N TYR A 17 -9.98 26.89 6.17
CA TYR A 17 -9.16 27.09 4.98
C TYR A 17 -9.45 28.42 4.30
N LEU A 18 -10.74 28.76 4.16
CA LEU A 18 -11.22 29.99 3.54
C LEU A 18 -12.62 30.32 4.05
N THR A 19 -12.93 31.60 4.14
CA THR A 19 -14.29 32.10 4.41
C THR A 19 -14.67 33.12 3.34
N VAL A 20 -15.87 32.98 2.76
CA VAL A 20 -16.42 33.87 1.74
C VAL A 20 -17.79 34.37 2.17
N GLN A 21 -18.06 35.64 1.98
CA GLN A 21 -19.39 36.23 2.11
C GLN A 21 -20.09 36.21 0.76
N ALA A 22 -21.29 35.71 0.69
CA ALA A 22 -22.08 35.58 -0.53
C ALA A 22 -23.51 36.13 -0.33
N GLU A 23 -24.05 36.77 -1.31
CA GLU A 23 -25.43 37.24 -1.27
C GLU A 23 -26.39 36.07 -1.49
N TYR A 24 -27.61 36.17 -0.92
CA TYR A 24 -28.65 35.18 -1.16
C TYR A 24 -28.89 34.94 -2.65
N GLY A 25 -28.88 33.70 -3.04
CA GLY A 25 -29.13 33.28 -4.44
C GLY A 25 -27.97 33.49 -5.40
N SER A 26 -26.79 33.93 -4.93
CA SER A 26 -25.59 34.08 -5.76
C SER A 26 -24.85 32.71 -5.90
N LEU A 27 -24.08 32.61 -6.98
CA LEU A 27 -23.03 31.60 -7.12
C LEU A 27 -21.73 32.09 -6.48
N ILE A 28 -20.87 31.16 -6.08
CA ILE A 28 -19.52 31.48 -5.60
C ILE A 28 -18.49 30.73 -6.47
N ALA A 29 -17.30 31.33 -6.58
CA ALA A 29 -16.21 30.66 -7.27
C ALA A 29 -15.68 29.47 -6.43
N GLU A 30 -15.29 28.40 -7.10
CA GLU A 30 -14.56 27.31 -6.45
C GLU A 30 -13.17 27.82 -6.02
N PRO A 31 -12.78 27.61 -4.74
CA PRO A 31 -11.45 27.99 -4.30
C PRO A 31 -10.38 27.04 -4.85
N VAL A 32 -9.11 27.44 -4.71
CA VAL A 32 -7.97 26.57 -5.02
C VAL A 32 -8.13 25.25 -4.26
N SER A 33 -7.91 24.13 -4.96
CA SER A 33 -7.98 22.80 -4.34
C SER A 33 -6.88 22.65 -3.29
N PRO A 34 -7.20 22.16 -2.09
CA PRO A 34 -6.17 21.81 -1.12
C PRO A 34 -5.38 20.60 -1.62
N ALA A 35 -4.16 20.41 -1.11
CA ALA A 35 -3.34 19.24 -1.39
C ALA A 35 -3.24 18.36 -0.15
N LYS A 36 -3.29 17.05 -0.35
CA LYS A 36 -3.08 16.05 0.68
C LYS A 36 -2.29 14.90 0.10
N GLU A 37 -1.20 14.50 0.78
CA GLU A 37 -0.29 13.47 0.29
C GLU A 37 -1.00 12.13 0.14
N GLY A 38 -0.79 11.47 -1.02
CA GLY A 38 -1.42 10.18 -1.33
C GLY A 38 -2.91 10.21 -1.61
N GLU A 39 -3.50 11.39 -1.70
CA GLU A 39 -4.93 11.56 -1.93
C GLU A 39 -5.19 12.49 -3.13
N THR A 40 -6.26 12.22 -3.85
CA THR A 40 -6.73 13.07 -4.96
C THR A 40 -7.95 13.85 -4.51
N PHE A 41 -7.91 15.18 -4.61
CA PHE A 41 -9.06 16.03 -4.33
C PHE A 41 -10.16 15.82 -5.38
N LYS A 42 -11.39 15.54 -4.92
CA LYS A 42 -12.57 15.28 -5.79
C LYS A 42 -13.56 16.43 -5.80
N GLY A 43 -13.47 17.34 -4.86
CA GLY A 43 -14.35 18.49 -4.75
C GLY A 43 -14.71 18.84 -3.31
N TRP A 44 -15.46 19.91 -3.16
CA TRP A 44 -15.97 20.37 -1.88
C TRP A 44 -17.38 19.87 -1.61
N SER A 45 -17.67 19.37 -0.42
CA SER A 45 -18.95 18.79 -0.02
C SER A 45 -19.54 19.49 1.20
N ASP A 46 -20.85 19.59 1.24
CA ASP A 46 -21.64 20.02 2.41
C ASP A 46 -21.94 18.86 3.40
N GLY A 47 -21.34 17.68 3.17
CA GLY A 47 -21.58 16.46 3.91
C GLY A 47 -22.66 15.55 3.29
N THR A 48 -23.43 16.03 2.31
CA THR A 48 -24.44 15.23 1.59
C THR A 48 -24.02 14.93 0.16
N ARG A 49 -23.42 15.89 -0.53
CA ARG A 49 -22.94 15.77 -1.90
C ARG A 49 -21.80 16.74 -2.20
N ILE A 50 -21.07 16.46 -3.27
CA ILE A 50 -20.09 17.44 -3.81
C ILE A 50 -20.85 18.60 -4.43
N ARG A 51 -20.43 19.82 -4.12
CA ARG A 51 -21.02 21.07 -4.60
C ARG A 51 -20.72 21.29 -6.08
N ASN A 52 -21.74 21.66 -6.84
CA ASN A 52 -21.59 22.14 -8.21
C ASN A 52 -21.51 23.69 -8.20
N PHE A 53 -20.32 24.27 -8.30
CA PHE A 53 -20.12 25.72 -8.23
C PHE A 53 -20.75 26.49 -9.39
N ALA A 54 -21.08 25.81 -10.50
CA ALA A 54 -21.77 26.44 -11.65
C ALA A 54 -23.29 26.54 -11.46
N GLU A 55 -23.88 25.79 -10.54
CA GLU A 55 -25.34 25.69 -10.40
C GLU A 55 -25.84 25.95 -8.97
N ASP A 56 -25.04 25.57 -7.96
CA ASP A 56 -25.47 25.63 -6.56
C ASP A 56 -25.38 27.05 -6.01
N LYS A 57 -26.54 27.63 -5.79
CA LYS A 57 -26.68 28.97 -5.20
C LYS A 57 -26.51 28.93 -3.68
N VAL A 58 -26.03 30.02 -3.10
CA VAL A 58 -25.94 30.20 -1.66
C VAL A 58 -27.30 30.68 -1.15
N ILE A 59 -27.91 29.92 -0.27
CA ILE A 59 -29.26 30.24 0.32
C ILE A 59 -29.23 30.30 1.85
N SER A 60 -28.12 29.89 2.47
CA SER A 60 -27.90 29.94 3.93
C SER A 60 -26.39 29.89 4.19
N ASP A 61 -25.99 30.05 5.45
CA ASP A 61 -24.65 29.72 5.90
C ASP A 61 -24.34 28.25 5.61
N ILE A 62 -23.14 27.95 5.11
CA ILE A 62 -22.74 26.60 4.72
C ILE A 62 -21.29 26.35 5.08
N THR A 63 -21.00 25.16 5.56
CA THR A 63 -19.63 24.65 5.73
C THR A 63 -19.34 23.61 4.66
N LEU A 64 -18.23 23.77 3.96
CA LEU A 64 -17.76 22.86 2.92
C LEU A 64 -16.46 22.19 3.35
N ILE A 65 -16.40 20.88 3.21
CA ILE A 65 -15.24 20.05 3.50
C ILE A 65 -14.73 19.37 2.22
N PRO A 66 -13.43 19.08 2.09
CA PRO A 66 -12.91 18.41 0.91
C PRO A 66 -13.31 16.93 0.91
N VAL A 67 -13.59 16.42 -0.26
CA VAL A 67 -13.73 14.97 -0.53
C VAL A 67 -12.45 14.48 -1.16
N TRP A 68 -11.88 13.42 -0.60
CA TRP A 68 -10.64 12.82 -1.02
C TRP A 68 -10.86 11.41 -1.55
N GLU A 69 -10.04 11.03 -2.51
CA GLU A 69 -9.92 9.65 -3.00
C GLU A 69 -8.47 9.20 -2.77
N SER A 70 -8.29 8.10 -2.03
CA SER A 70 -6.97 7.54 -1.75
C SER A 70 -6.29 7.04 -3.03
N GLY A 71 -5.01 7.34 -3.17
CA GLY A 71 -4.16 6.75 -4.22
C GLY A 71 -4.07 5.24 -4.06
N ILE A 72 -4.08 4.52 -5.17
CA ILE A 72 -3.85 3.08 -5.23
C ILE A 72 -2.40 2.84 -5.67
N LEU A 73 -1.69 2.03 -4.90
CA LEU A 73 -0.31 1.62 -5.14
C LEU A 73 -0.25 0.13 -5.44
N SER A 74 0.77 -0.30 -6.17
CA SER A 74 0.96 -1.69 -6.55
C SER A 74 2.03 -2.37 -5.71
N VAL A 75 1.84 -3.68 -5.45
CA VAL A 75 2.89 -4.56 -4.91
C VAL A 75 3.19 -5.63 -5.96
N THR A 76 4.39 -5.62 -6.50
CA THR A 76 4.88 -6.62 -7.44
C THR A 76 5.61 -7.71 -6.66
N LEU A 77 5.09 -8.92 -6.72
CA LEU A 77 5.74 -10.12 -6.18
C LEU A 77 6.63 -10.76 -7.25
N PRO A 78 7.76 -11.39 -6.88
CA PRO A 78 8.54 -12.18 -7.83
C PRO A 78 7.75 -13.43 -8.22
N GLU A 79 8.04 -13.96 -9.40
CA GLU A 79 7.59 -15.29 -9.75
C GLU A 79 8.33 -16.29 -8.85
N GLY A 80 7.60 -17.29 -8.33
CA GLY A 80 8.19 -18.45 -7.68
C GLY A 80 8.91 -19.34 -8.70
N GLY A 81 9.60 -20.34 -8.21
CA GLY A 81 10.31 -21.32 -9.04
C GLY A 81 10.38 -22.67 -8.34
N ASP A 82 11.35 -23.47 -8.73
CA ASP A 82 11.58 -24.79 -8.10
C ASP A 82 12.02 -24.65 -6.64
N GLU A 83 12.60 -23.50 -6.28
CA GLU A 83 13.18 -23.24 -4.96
C GLU A 83 12.14 -22.84 -3.92
N TYR A 84 11.13 -22.08 -4.31
CA TYR A 84 10.07 -21.58 -3.42
C TYR A 84 8.82 -21.18 -4.19
N THR A 85 7.71 -21.13 -3.48
CA THR A 85 6.46 -20.51 -3.94
C THR A 85 6.18 -19.25 -3.14
N ILE A 86 5.49 -18.30 -3.77
CA ILE A 86 5.05 -17.06 -3.11
C ILE A 86 3.54 -16.93 -3.26
N GLU A 87 2.87 -16.63 -2.16
CA GLU A 87 1.43 -16.41 -2.12
C GLU A 87 1.11 -15.00 -1.70
N SER A 88 0.28 -14.34 -2.50
CA SER A 88 -0.30 -13.05 -2.14
C SER A 88 -1.25 -13.23 -0.95
N GLY A 89 -1.15 -12.36 0.04
CA GLY A 89 -2.09 -12.30 1.16
C GLY A 89 -3.40 -11.57 0.82
N GLY A 90 -3.58 -11.15 -0.45
CA GLY A 90 -4.75 -10.41 -0.91
C GLY A 90 -4.52 -9.74 -2.27
N SER A 91 -5.26 -8.66 -2.52
CA SER A 91 -5.04 -7.84 -3.72
C SER A 91 -3.65 -7.19 -3.70
N THR A 92 -2.95 -7.22 -4.83
CA THR A 92 -1.68 -6.51 -5.01
C THR A 92 -1.87 -5.00 -5.20
N ALA A 93 -3.11 -4.52 -5.30
CA ALA A 93 -3.47 -3.11 -5.25
C ALA A 93 -3.75 -2.72 -3.79
N VAL A 94 -3.01 -1.75 -3.27
CA VAL A 94 -3.04 -1.31 -1.87
C VAL A 94 -3.30 0.19 -1.81
N ASN A 95 -4.17 0.64 -0.92
CA ASN A 95 -4.38 2.07 -0.69
C ASN A 95 -3.10 2.70 -0.12
N TYR A 96 -2.85 3.98 -0.46
CA TYR A 96 -1.77 4.77 0.14
C TYR A 96 -1.83 4.69 1.67
N GLY A 97 -0.69 4.42 2.30
CA GLY A 97 -0.59 4.20 3.75
C GLY A 97 -1.08 2.82 4.21
N GLY A 98 -1.56 1.98 3.32
CA GLY A 98 -2.01 0.62 3.64
C GLY A 98 -0.87 -0.36 3.88
N ASP A 99 -1.23 -1.54 4.35
CA ASP A 99 -0.31 -2.65 4.63
C ASP A 99 -0.52 -3.78 3.63
N TYR A 100 0.54 -4.53 3.34
CA TYR A 100 0.48 -5.72 2.50
C TYR A 100 1.21 -6.89 3.16
N THR A 101 0.61 -8.08 3.11
CA THR A 101 1.18 -9.30 3.65
C THR A 101 1.28 -10.36 2.55
N PHE A 102 2.34 -11.15 2.57
CA PHE A 102 2.54 -12.27 1.66
C PHE A 102 3.27 -13.40 2.36
N LYS A 103 3.27 -14.59 1.74
CA LYS A 103 3.87 -15.80 2.29
C LYS A 103 4.86 -16.40 1.30
N ILE A 104 5.93 -16.95 1.82
CA ILE A 104 6.92 -17.72 1.06
C ILE A 104 7.00 -19.11 1.65
N THR A 105 6.81 -20.12 0.82
CA THR A 105 7.02 -21.54 1.19
C THR A 105 8.22 -22.05 0.40
N VAL A 106 9.27 -22.46 1.11
CA VAL A 106 10.47 -23.04 0.50
C VAL A 106 10.16 -24.49 0.16
N ALA A 107 10.53 -24.89 -1.05
CA ALA A 107 10.29 -26.23 -1.57
C ALA A 107 11.10 -27.30 -0.81
N GLU A 108 10.65 -28.54 -0.88
CA GLU A 108 11.40 -29.67 -0.35
C GLU A 108 12.78 -29.78 -1.04
N HIS A 109 13.80 -30.17 -0.29
CA HIS A 109 15.21 -30.21 -0.73
C HIS A 109 15.88 -28.84 -0.95
N TYR A 110 15.25 -27.77 -0.48
CA TYR A 110 15.83 -26.43 -0.41
C TYR A 110 15.81 -25.90 1.02
N ASN A 111 16.77 -25.04 1.36
CA ASN A 111 16.83 -24.40 2.66
C ASN A 111 16.78 -22.86 2.54
N ALA A 112 16.33 -22.25 3.60
CA ALA A 112 16.16 -20.82 3.74
C ALA A 112 17.16 -20.17 4.70
N ASP A 113 18.26 -20.82 5.05
CA ASP A 113 19.21 -20.35 6.08
C ASP A 113 19.79 -18.96 5.73
N ASN A 114 19.98 -18.70 4.45
CA ASN A 114 20.47 -17.43 3.92
C ASN A 114 19.40 -16.63 3.17
N MET A 115 18.13 -17.04 3.26
CA MET A 115 17.05 -16.37 2.56
C MET A 115 16.92 -14.92 3.05
N LYS A 116 16.88 -14.00 2.09
CA LYS A 116 16.65 -12.57 2.31
C LYS A 116 15.52 -12.10 1.41
N VAL A 117 14.62 -11.35 1.99
CA VAL A 117 13.45 -10.79 1.32
C VAL A 117 13.49 -9.28 1.45
N TYR A 118 13.32 -8.57 0.35
CA TYR A 118 13.38 -7.11 0.33
C TYR A 118 12.11 -6.54 -0.28
N ALA A 119 11.71 -5.36 0.18
CA ALA A 119 10.76 -4.47 -0.46
C ALA A 119 11.50 -3.20 -0.89
N ASN A 120 11.57 -2.91 -2.18
CA ASN A 120 12.34 -1.77 -2.74
C ASN A 120 13.78 -1.69 -2.18
N GLY A 121 14.45 -2.84 -2.00
CA GLY A 121 15.81 -2.90 -1.45
C GLY A 121 15.90 -2.82 0.08
N ILE A 122 14.80 -2.63 0.80
CA ILE A 122 14.75 -2.64 2.26
C ILE A 122 14.52 -4.07 2.73
N LEU A 123 15.41 -4.59 3.58
CA LEU A 123 15.32 -5.94 4.14
C LEU A 123 14.06 -6.08 5.03
N LEU A 124 13.25 -7.08 4.75
CA LEU A 124 12.09 -7.43 5.55
C LEU A 124 12.44 -8.50 6.60
N THR A 125 11.82 -8.41 7.75
CA THR A 125 11.84 -9.46 8.76
C THR A 125 10.56 -10.29 8.65
N GLY A 126 10.72 -11.59 8.35
CA GLY A 126 9.61 -12.54 8.29
C GLY A 126 9.45 -13.33 9.58
N THR A 127 8.27 -13.89 9.77
CA THR A 127 7.96 -14.83 10.85
C THR A 127 7.69 -16.19 10.24
N LYS A 128 8.37 -17.24 10.74
CA LYS A 128 8.12 -18.61 10.29
C LYS A 128 6.94 -19.21 11.08
N VAL A 129 5.93 -19.66 10.34
CA VAL A 129 4.73 -20.30 10.89
C VAL A 129 4.48 -21.59 10.10
N GLU A 130 4.51 -22.73 10.74
CA GLU A 130 4.22 -24.05 10.14
C GLU A 130 4.96 -24.31 8.82
N GLY A 131 6.25 -23.97 8.75
CA GLY A 131 7.08 -24.17 7.56
C GLY A 131 7.01 -23.04 6.52
N THR A 132 6.08 -22.11 6.66
CA THR A 132 5.90 -20.97 5.76
C THR A 132 6.44 -19.69 6.40
N TYR A 133 7.05 -18.83 5.62
CA TYR A 133 7.54 -17.54 6.07
C TYR A 133 6.52 -16.45 5.71
N VAL A 134 6.06 -15.70 6.70
CA VAL A 134 5.09 -14.62 6.56
C VAL A 134 5.82 -13.28 6.64
N TYR A 135 5.64 -12.42 5.64
CA TYR A 135 6.21 -11.08 5.56
C TYR A 135 5.12 -10.04 5.47
N SER A 136 5.41 -8.84 5.97
CA SER A 136 4.50 -7.69 5.92
C SER A 136 5.26 -6.42 5.55
N VAL A 137 4.75 -5.70 4.57
CA VAL A 137 5.17 -4.33 4.26
C VAL A 137 4.14 -3.39 4.85
N LYS A 138 4.58 -2.46 5.68
CA LYS A 138 3.71 -1.55 6.44
C LYS A 138 3.77 -0.14 5.87
N ASN A 139 2.64 0.58 5.97
CA ASN A 139 2.53 1.99 5.60
C ASN A 139 3.09 2.26 4.20
N ILE A 140 2.53 1.60 3.19
CA ILE A 140 2.98 1.68 1.80
C ILE A 140 2.63 3.07 1.23
N THR A 141 3.66 3.84 0.88
CA THR A 141 3.53 5.21 0.33
C THR A 141 4.05 5.34 -1.10
N ALA A 142 4.54 4.23 -1.68
CA ALA A 142 4.97 4.11 -3.09
C ALA A 142 4.82 2.66 -3.53
N ASP A 143 4.77 2.45 -4.87
CA ASP A 143 4.78 1.09 -5.44
C ASP A 143 5.92 0.26 -4.87
N GLN A 144 5.65 -1.01 -4.59
CA GLN A 144 6.60 -1.93 -4.00
C GLN A 144 6.99 -3.03 -4.98
N VAL A 145 8.29 -3.34 -5.01
CA VAL A 145 8.83 -4.51 -5.70
C VAL A 145 9.46 -5.42 -4.64
N ILE A 146 8.92 -6.62 -4.52
CA ILE A 146 9.45 -7.63 -3.61
C ILE A 146 10.49 -8.46 -4.34
N THR A 147 11.63 -8.71 -3.68
CA THR A 147 12.68 -9.59 -4.19
C THR A 147 13.07 -10.61 -3.13
N VAL A 148 13.38 -11.82 -3.57
CA VAL A 148 13.83 -12.95 -2.74
C VAL A 148 15.19 -13.42 -3.23
N SER A 149 16.07 -13.75 -2.32
CA SER A 149 17.41 -14.29 -2.62
C SER A 149 17.88 -15.22 -1.52
N GLY A 150 18.90 -16.04 -1.80
CA GLY A 150 19.58 -16.86 -0.81
C GLY A 150 18.84 -18.13 -0.41
N VAL A 151 17.80 -18.56 -1.14
CA VAL A 151 17.28 -19.92 -1.09
C VAL A 151 18.26 -20.81 -1.86
N THR A 152 18.69 -21.91 -1.26
CA THR A 152 19.72 -22.80 -1.83
C THR A 152 19.29 -24.26 -1.73
N ALA A 153 19.67 -25.06 -2.72
CA ALA A 153 19.41 -26.50 -2.68
C ALA A 153 20.19 -27.17 -1.52
N ASP A 154 19.56 -28.15 -0.90
CA ASP A 154 20.23 -29.00 0.06
C ASP A 154 21.27 -29.88 -0.63
N ILE A 155 22.45 -29.93 -0.06
CA ILE A 155 23.56 -30.73 -0.58
C ILE A 155 23.81 -31.89 0.40
N TYR A 156 23.68 -33.10 -0.10
CA TYR A 156 23.92 -34.31 0.65
C TYR A 156 25.27 -34.91 0.30
N ALA A 157 25.94 -35.49 1.29
CA ALA A 157 27.17 -36.24 1.08
C ALA A 157 26.82 -37.75 1.03
N VAL A 158 27.03 -38.36 -0.13
CA VAL A 158 26.97 -39.80 -0.28
C VAL A 158 28.37 -40.35 -0.04
N LYS A 159 28.49 -41.26 0.94
CA LYS A 159 29.75 -41.88 1.29
C LYS A 159 29.69 -43.39 0.90
N TYR A 160 30.65 -43.77 0.13
CA TYR A 160 30.86 -45.21 -0.24
C TYR A 160 31.95 -45.76 0.66
N THR A 161 31.67 -46.87 1.34
CA THR A 161 32.62 -47.53 2.23
C THR A 161 32.87 -48.98 1.78
N VAL A 162 34.11 -49.43 1.92
CA VAL A 162 34.51 -50.85 1.73
C VAL A 162 35.16 -51.30 3.02
N ASP A 163 34.69 -52.41 3.58
CA ASP A 163 35.17 -52.99 4.85
C ASP A 163 35.18 -52.00 6.03
N GLY A 164 34.22 -51.00 5.99
CA GLY A 164 34.11 -49.96 7.01
C GLY A 164 35.00 -48.74 6.76
N GLU A 165 35.92 -48.78 5.79
CA GLU A 165 36.78 -47.65 5.43
C GLU A 165 36.15 -46.83 4.31
N LEU A 166 36.30 -45.50 4.35
CA LEU A 166 35.80 -44.57 3.32
C LEU A 166 36.57 -44.82 2.02
N TYR A 167 35.85 -45.28 1.01
CA TYR A 167 36.40 -45.46 -0.34
C TYR A 167 36.23 -44.23 -1.21
N TYR A 168 35.04 -43.63 -1.18
CA TYR A 168 34.70 -42.47 -2.01
C TYR A 168 33.59 -41.68 -1.36
N SER A 169 33.56 -40.34 -1.61
CA SER A 169 32.42 -39.54 -1.25
C SER A 169 32.14 -38.50 -2.34
N GLU A 170 30.86 -38.25 -2.59
CA GLU A 170 30.40 -37.24 -3.50
C GLU A 170 29.29 -36.39 -2.84
N ARG A 171 29.08 -35.16 -3.40
CA ARG A 171 27.97 -34.31 -3.03
C ARG A 171 26.90 -34.39 -4.10
N VAL A 172 25.66 -34.61 -3.69
CA VAL A 172 24.48 -34.67 -4.56
C VAL A 172 23.43 -33.68 -4.10
N MET A 173 22.68 -33.16 -5.05
CA MET A 173 21.48 -32.33 -4.75
C MET A 173 20.27 -33.26 -4.65
#